data_015d4cf08428ccc6c02fdeafec49a8c5
#
_entry.id   015d4cf08428ccc6c02fdeafec49a8c5
#
_cell.length_a   1.000
_cell.length_b   1.000
_cell.length_c   1.000
_cell.angle_alpha   90.00
_cell.angle_beta   90.00
_cell.angle_gamma   90.00
#
_symmetry.space_group_name_H-M   'P 1'
#
loop_
_entity.id
_entity.type
_entity.pdbx_description
1 polymer ?
#
loop_
_entity_poly.entity_id
_entity_poly.type
_entity_poly.pdbx_seq_one_letter_code
_entity_poly.pdbx_strand_id
1 'polypeptide(L)'
;DTQMVTVFKTKYIERLREYYFVGGMPEVVKDFSEKKDYNRVRAIQKNLINYYQQDFSKHAEIKLVPRLNLVWNSIPMQLAKENKKYIYGQVREGSRAKDFELAIQWLLDCGLIHKVQRIQKPDLPLKAYIDFDAFKLFLVDIGLLIAMTDLDAKVIIEGNKIFTEFKGALTEQYILQQLISDVGVIPYYYSTQNSKGEIDFLVQGKTSVIPIEVKAEENLKAKSLKAFCEKYQPSYAVRTSMSDYREQDW
;
A
#
# COMPACT_ATOMS: atom_id res chain seq x y z
N ASP A 1 -21.79 12.74 17.08
CA ASP A 1 -20.86 12.54 18.21
C ASP A 1 -19.39 12.72 17.83
N THR A 2 -19.12 13.78 17.11
CA THR A 2 -17.78 14.21 16.66
C THR A 2 -16.83 14.47 17.85
N GLN A 3 -17.37 14.94 18.98
CA GLN A 3 -16.57 15.19 20.20
C GLN A 3 -16.02 13.90 20.82
N MET A 4 -16.75 12.81 20.77
CA MET A 4 -16.30 11.53 21.34
C MET A 4 -15.14 10.92 20.52
N VAL A 5 -15.14 11.11 19.20
CA VAL A 5 -14.02 10.68 18.33
C VAL A 5 -12.75 11.45 18.66
N THR A 6 -12.85 12.76 18.91
CA THR A 6 -11.69 13.61 19.24
C THR A 6 -11.02 13.21 20.57
N VAL A 7 -11.78 12.83 21.59
CA VAL A 7 -11.24 12.39 22.89
C VAL A 7 -10.36 11.14 22.74
N PHE A 8 -10.69 10.24 21.81
CA PHE A 8 -9.94 9.01 21.57
C PHE A 8 -8.88 9.11 20.46
N LYS A 9 -8.81 10.24 19.74
CA LYS A 9 -7.94 10.43 18.58
C LYS A 9 -6.48 10.03 18.85
N THR A 10 -5.90 10.54 19.91
CA THR A 10 -4.49 10.24 20.26
C THR A 10 -4.28 8.74 20.44
N LYS A 11 -5.18 8.09 21.16
CA LYS A 11 -5.12 6.64 21.39
C LYS A 11 -5.29 5.83 20.08
N TYR A 12 -6.17 6.27 19.18
CA TYR A 12 -6.32 5.62 17.87
C TYR A 12 -5.07 5.78 17.01
N ILE A 13 -4.45 6.96 17.00
CA ILE A 13 -3.21 7.20 16.27
C ILE A 13 -2.06 6.34 16.83
N GLU A 14 -1.94 6.22 18.15
CA GLU A 14 -0.96 5.34 18.79
C GLU A 14 -1.19 3.88 18.39
N ARG A 15 -2.42 3.40 18.41
CA ARG A 15 -2.77 2.04 17.98
C ARG A 15 -2.55 1.81 16.50
N LEU A 16 -2.82 2.78 15.66
CA LEU A 16 -2.55 2.71 14.23
C LEU A 16 -1.04 2.60 13.96
N ARG A 17 -0.20 3.37 14.66
CA ARG A 17 1.25 3.27 14.57
C ARG A 17 1.77 1.93 15.06
N GLU A 18 1.22 1.43 16.17
CA GLU A 18 1.50 0.10 16.69
C GLU A 18 1.16 -0.97 15.62
N TYR A 19 -0.02 -0.86 14.99
CA TYR A 19 -0.43 -1.75 13.91
C TYR A 19 0.49 -1.65 12.69
N TYR A 20 0.95 -0.46 12.30
CA TYR A 20 1.91 -0.33 11.22
C TYR A 20 3.16 -1.18 11.46
N PHE A 21 3.69 -1.17 12.68
CA PHE A 21 4.88 -1.95 13.02
C PHE A 21 4.59 -3.44 13.17
N VAL A 22 3.53 -3.80 13.84
CA VAL A 22 3.17 -5.21 14.14
C VAL A 22 2.61 -5.91 12.89
N GLY A 23 1.79 -5.22 12.11
CA GLY A 23 1.06 -5.81 10.99
C GLY A 23 -0.09 -6.71 11.42
N GLY A 24 -0.60 -7.47 10.46
CA GLY A 24 -1.72 -8.41 10.62
C GLY A 24 -1.34 -9.89 10.54
N MET A 25 -0.05 -10.24 10.44
CA MET A 25 0.36 -11.65 10.37
C MET A 25 0.00 -12.39 11.66
N PRO A 26 -0.74 -13.51 11.61
CA PRO A 26 -1.33 -14.15 12.78
C PRO A 26 -0.32 -14.49 13.89
N GLU A 27 0.85 -15.04 13.54
CA GLU A 27 1.89 -15.38 14.50
C GLU A 27 2.44 -14.15 15.20
N VAL A 28 2.65 -13.06 14.46
CA VAL A 28 3.13 -11.77 14.98
C VAL A 28 2.13 -11.17 15.95
N VAL A 29 0.85 -11.10 15.53
CA VAL A 29 -0.24 -10.54 16.34
C VAL A 29 -0.42 -11.34 17.63
N LYS A 30 -0.39 -12.68 17.55
CA LYS A 30 -0.50 -13.54 18.73
C LYS A 30 0.63 -13.28 19.72
N ASP A 31 1.89 -13.34 19.31
CA ASP A 31 3.04 -13.12 20.21
C ASP A 31 3.01 -11.71 20.81
N PHE A 32 2.69 -10.69 20.00
CA PHE A 32 2.60 -9.31 20.46
C PHE A 32 1.44 -9.08 21.44
N SER A 33 0.30 -9.73 21.25
CA SER A 33 -0.84 -9.62 22.17
C SER A 33 -0.49 -10.10 23.58
N GLU A 34 0.35 -11.12 23.69
CA GLU A 34 0.77 -11.74 24.93
C GLU A 34 1.96 -11.03 25.58
N LYS A 35 2.95 -10.59 24.80
CA LYS A 35 4.26 -10.17 25.31
C LYS A 35 4.57 -8.69 25.17
N LYS A 36 3.91 -7.97 24.24
CA LYS A 36 4.13 -6.55 23.98
C LYS A 36 5.60 -6.17 23.71
N ASP A 37 6.35 -7.07 23.08
CA ASP A 37 7.77 -6.91 22.79
C ASP A 37 8.02 -6.70 21.30
N TYR A 38 8.44 -5.51 20.91
CA TYR A 38 8.71 -5.15 19.51
C TYR A 38 9.95 -5.85 18.93
N ASN A 39 10.94 -6.22 19.76
CA ASN A 39 12.09 -6.97 19.26
C ASN A 39 11.68 -8.38 18.82
N ARG A 40 10.77 -8.99 19.58
CA ARG A 40 10.19 -10.29 19.22
C ARG A 40 9.35 -10.21 17.95
N VAL A 41 8.53 -9.16 17.83
CA VAL A 41 7.77 -8.87 16.61
C VAL A 41 8.72 -8.87 15.40
N ARG A 42 9.80 -8.10 15.48
CA ARG A 42 10.80 -8.02 14.41
C ARG A 42 11.45 -9.36 14.09
N ALA A 43 11.78 -10.15 15.10
CA ALA A 43 12.37 -11.46 14.91
C ALA A 43 11.41 -12.42 14.17
N ILE A 44 10.13 -12.44 14.55
CA ILE A 44 9.10 -13.27 13.90
C ILE A 44 8.88 -12.80 12.45
N GLN A 45 8.75 -11.49 12.21
CA GLN A 45 8.59 -10.94 10.87
C GLN A 45 9.76 -11.32 9.95
N LYS A 46 11.01 -11.22 10.42
CA LYS A 46 12.20 -11.62 9.66
C LYS A 46 12.20 -13.12 9.38
N ASN A 47 11.77 -13.94 10.32
CA ASN A 47 11.63 -15.37 10.09
C ASN A 47 10.58 -15.67 9.01
N LEU A 48 9.41 -15.01 9.05
CA LEU A 48 8.38 -15.17 8.02
C LEU A 48 8.91 -14.80 6.62
N ILE A 49 9.62 -13.66 6.50
CA ILE A 49 10.25 -13.25 5.24
C ILE A 49 11.22 -14.30 4.73
N ASN A 50 12.07 -14.83 5.63
CA ASN A 50 13.03 -15.87 5.28
C ASN A 50 12.33 -17.18 4.86
N TYR A 51 11.23 -17.57 5.52
CA TYR A 51 10.47 -18.76 5.15
C TYR A 51 9.83 -18.60 3.77
N TYR A 52 9.25 -17.45 3.44
CA TYR A 52 8.74 -17.20 2.09
C TYR A 52 9.84 -17.30 1.03
N GLN A 53 11.02 -16.75 1.29
CA GLN A 53 12.15 -16.85 0.34
C GLN A 53 12.67 -18.30 0.20
N GLN A 54 12.65 -19.10 1.27
CA GLN A 54 12.95 -20.52 1.18
C GLN A 54 11.88 -21.28 0.40
N ASP A 55 10.62 -20.92 0.55
CA ASP A 55 9.52 -21.53 -0.19
C ASP A 55 9.58 -21.23 -1.68
N PHE A 56 10.12 -20.05 -2.09
CA PHE A 56 10.44 -19.79 -3.50
C PHE A 56 11.35 -20.88 -4.07
N SER A 57 12.38 -21.27 -3.31
CA SER A 57 13.34 -22.28 -3.75
C SER A 57 12.78 -23.71 -3.76
N LYS A 58 11.74 -23.99 -2.94
CA LYS A 58 11.11 -25.31 -2.87
C LYS A 58 10.04 -25.54 -3.92
N HIS A 59 9.29 -24.48 -4.27
CA HIS A 59 8.04 -24.60 -5.00
C HIS A 59 8.06 -23.95 -6.39
N ALA A 60 9.00 -23.05 -6.67
CA ALA A 60 9.16 -22.47 -8.00
C ALA A 60 10.23 -23.19 -8.82
N GLU A 61 10.14 -23.06 -10.13
CA GLU A 61 11.21 -23.52 -11.03
C GLU A 61 12.53 -22.82 -10.67
N ILE A 62 13.64 -23.57 -10.68
CA ILE A 62 14.97 -23.06 -10.30
C ILE A 62 15.36 -21.78 -11.04
N LYS A 63 15.01 -21.68 -12.33
CA LYS A 63 15.28 -20.49 -13.16
C LYS A 63 14.46 -19.26 -12.76
N LEU A 64 13.33 -19.44 -12.06
CA LEU A 64 12.43 -18.37 -11.64
C LEU A 64 12.85 -17.78 -10.27
N VAL A 65 13.46 -18.58 -9.40
CA VAL A 65 13.82 -18.19 -8.02
C VAL A 65 14.60 -16.86 -7.94
N PRO A 66 15.65 -16.63 -8.74
CA PRO A 66 16.38 -15.35 -8.70
C PRO A 66 15.49 -14.15 -9.05
N ARG A 67 14.54 -14.32 -9.98
CA ARG A 67 13.61 -13.27 -10.40
C ARG A 67 12.57 -13.00 -9.33
N LEU A 68 12.07 -14.04 -8.64
CA LEU A 68 11.18 -13.91 -7.48
C LEU A 68 11.84 -13.07 -6.38
N ASN A 69 13.07 -13.39 -6.02
CA ASN A 69 13.82 -12.64 -5.02
C ASN A 69 14.05 -11.18 -5.44
N LEU A 70 14.36 -10.93 -6.71
CA LEU A 70 14.55 -9.57 -7.22
C LEU A 70 13.26 -8.75 -7.14
N VAL A 71 12.12 -9.30 -7.60
CA VAL A 71 10.81 -8.63 -7.50
C VAL A 71 10.47 -8.37 -6.04
N TRP A 72 10.50 -9.42 -5.20
CA TRP A 72 10.17 -9.36 -3.77
C TRP A 72 10.96 -8.26 -3.05
N ASN A 73 12.29 -8.28 -3.17
CA ASN A 73 13.16 -7.31 -2.50
C ASN A 73 13.07 -5.89 -3.07
N SER A 74 12.57 -5.71 -4.30
CA SER A 74 12.43 -4.39 -4.91
C SER A 74 11.20 -3.60 -4.43
N ILE A 75 10.18 -4.27 -3.87
CA ILE A 75 8.90 -3.64 -3.53
C ILE A 75 9.07 -2.45 -2.56
N PRO A 76 9.78 -2.55 -1.44
CA PRO A 76 9.94 -1.41 -0.53
C PRO A 76 10.56 -0.19 -1.21
N MET A 77 11.60 -0.40 -2.04
CA MET A 77 12.28 0.66 -2.78
C MET A 77 11.34 1.32 -3.81
N GLN A 78 10.51 0.54 -4.50
CA GLN A 78 9.57 1.07 -5.50
C GLN A 78 8.45 1.88 -4.84
N LEU A 79 7.94 1.43 -3.68
CA LEU A 79 6.93 2.12 -2.91
C LEU A 79 7.44 3.41 -2.24
N ALA A 80 8.73 3.48 -1.91
CA ALA A 80 9.35 4.66 -1.29
C ALA A 80 9.42 5.88 -2.22
N LYS A 81 9.21 5.71 -3.53
CA LYS A 81 9.30 6.80 -4.51
C LYS A 81 8.01 7.61 -4.58
N GLU A 82 8.13 8.86 -5.02
CA GLU A 82 6.99 9.73 -5.28
C GLU A 82 6.05 9.11 -6.32
N ASN A 83 6.62 8.62 -7.44
CA ASN A 83 5.87 7.82 -8.42
C ASN A 83 6.05 6.34 -8.09
N LYS A 84 5.04 5.72 -7.52
CA LYS A 84 5.02 4.31 -7.09
C LYS A 84 4.69 3.33 -8.21
N LYS A 85 4.60 3.78 -9.46
CA LYS A 85 4.49 2.88 -10.63
C LYS A 85 5.67 1.92 -10.62
N TYR A 86 5.38 0.62 -10.79
CA TYR A 86 6.43 -0.40 -10.87
C TYR A 86 7.29 -0.22 -12.12
N ILE A 87 8.59 -0.11 -11.94
CA ILE A 87 9.56 0.14 -13.02
C ILE A 87 10.57 -1.01 -13.06
N TYR A 88 10.48 -1.83 -14.08
CA TYR A 88 11.35 -3.01 -14.27
C TYR A 88 12.84 -2.68 -14.29
N GLY A 89 13.22 -1.57 -14.92
CA GLY A 89 14.61 -1.11 -14.98
C GLY A 89 15.22 -0.74 -13.64
N GLN A 90 14.39 -0.53 -12.59
CA GLN A 90 14.86 -0.29 -11.24
C GLN A 90 15.14 -1.58 -10.47
N VAL A 91 14.54 -2.68 -10.86
CA VAL A 91 14.86 -4.00 -10.31
C VAL A 91 16.24 -4.44 -10.81
N ARG A 92 16.49 -4.25 -12.09
CA ARG A 92 17.78 -4.46 -12.75
C ARG A 92 17.84 -3.64 -14.03
N GLU A 93 18.92 -2.90 -14.23
CA GLU A 93 19.13 -2.08 -15.42
C GLU A 93 18.93 -2.89 -16.73
N GLY A 94 18.23 -2.28 -17.69
CA GLY A 94 17.90 -2.90 -18.97
C GLY A 94 16.77 -3.94 -18.95
N SER A 95 16.19 -4.24 -17.78
CA SER A 95 15.10 -5.22 -17.66
C SER A 95 13.78 -4.71 -18.23
N ARG A 96 13.00 -5.65 -18.75
CA ARG A 96 11.67 -5.43 -19.35
C ARG A 96 10.62 -6.32 -18.68
N ALA A 97 9.35 -6.08 -19.01
CA ALA A 97 8.21 -6.85 -18.49
C ALA A 97 8.42 -8.36 -18.60
N LYS A 98 8.79 -8.87 -19.79
CA LYS A 98 9.05 -10.30 -20.04
C LYS A 98 10.04 -10.97 -19.09
N ASP A 99 10.89 -10.18 -18.43
CA ASP A 99 11.91 -10.72 -17.53
C ASP A 99 11.33 -11.07 -16.15
N PHE A 100 10.21 -10.42 -15.76
CA PHE A 100 9.65 -10.51 -14.41
C PHE A 100 8.17 -10.86 -14.32
N GLU A 101 7.42 -10.88 -15.45
CA GLU A 101 5.97 -11.14 -15.44
C GLU A 101 5.61 -12.46 -14.73
N LEU A 102 6.33 -13.54 -15.05
CA LEU A 102 6.09 -14.83 -14.41
C LEU A 102 6.39 -14.80 -12.90
N ALA A 103 7.42 -14.07 -12.48
CA ALA A 103 7.74 -13.92 -11.07
C ALA A 103 6.67 -13.10 -10.33
N ILE A 104 6.20 -12.01 -10.95
CA ILE A 104 5.10 -11.21 -10.39
C ILE A 104 3.84 -12.06 -10.29
N GLN A 105 3.48 -12.79 -11.36
CA GLN A 105 2.29 -13.64 -11.34
C GLN A 105 2.37 -14.72 -10.26
N TRP A 106 3.53 -15.38 -10.11
CA TRP A 106 3.75 -16.39 -9.06
C TRP A 106 3.52 -15.80 -7.66
N LEU A 107 4.08 -14.61 -7.36
CA LEU A 107 3.89 -13.94 -6.07
C LEU A 107 2.43 -13.52 -5.84
N LEU A 108 1.71 -13.12 -6.90
CA LEU A 108 0.27 -12.82 -6.84
C LEU A 108 -0.55 -14.08 -6.53
N ASP A 109 -0.27 -15.19 -7.21
CA ASP A 109 -0.97 -16.47 -7.03
C ASP A 109 -0.77 -17.05 -5.62
N CYS A 110 0.41 -16.81 -5.03
CA CYS A 110 0.70 -17.16 -3.65
C CYS A 110 0.09 -16.18 -2.62
N GLY A 111 -0.54 -15.09 -3.05
CA GLY A 111 -1.12 -14.08 -2.16
C GLY A 111 -0.11 -13.27 -1.35
N LEU A 112 1.16 -13.23 -1.78
CA LEU A 112 2.24 -12.52 -1.08
C LEU A 112 2.30 -11.04 -1.45
N ILE A 113 1.74 -10.67 -2.61
CA ILE A 113 1.67 -9.31 -3.10
C ILE A 113 0.30 -9.00 -3.69
N HIS A 114 -0.02 -7.71 -3.77
CA HIS A 114 -1.18 -7.19 -4.47
C HIS A 114 -0.75 -6.30 -5.62
N LYS A 115 -1.45 -6.43 -6.76
CA LYS A 115 -1.22 -5.61 -7.97
C LYS A 115 -2.38 -4.63 -8.12
N VAL A 116 -2.09 -3.34 -8.04
CA VAL A 116 -3.04 -2.25 -8.26
C VAL A 116 -2.77 -1.66 -9.65
N GLN A 117 -3.70 -1.86 -10.58
CA GLN A 117 -3.54 -1.46 -11.97
C GLN A 117 -3.99 -0.02 -12.19
N ARG A 118 -3.35 0.67 -13.15
CA ARG A 118 -3.77 2.00 -13.58
C ARG A 118 -5.04 1.93 -14.41
N ILE A 119 -5.89 2.95 -14.26
CA ILE A 119 -7.02 3.19 -15.13
C ILE A 119 -6.70 4.36 -16.06
N GLN A 120 -6.92 4.19 -17.38
CA GLN A 120 -6.72 5.23 -18.38
C GLN A 120 -7.85 6.28 -18.37
N LYS A 121 -9.10 5.81 -18.15
CA LYS A 121 -10.29 6.64 -18.04
C LYS A 121 -11.10 6.20 -16.82
N PRO A 122 -11.36 7.08 -15.85
CA PRO A 122 -12.12 6.72 -14.65
C PRO A 122 -13.64 6.74 -14.91
N ASP A 123 -14.09 5.75 -15.68
CA ASP A 123 -15.48 5.55 -16.08
C ASP A 123 -15.92 4.10 -15.82
N LEU A 124 -17.20 3.83 -15.78
CA LEU A 124 -17.75 2.50 -15.50
C LEU A 124 -17.90 1.67 -16.78
N PRO A 125 -17.60 0.37 -16.74
CA PRO A 125 -16.94 -0.36 -15.64
C PRO A 125 -15.42 -0.14 -15.67
N LEU A 126 -14.79 0.08 -14.50
CA LEU A 126 -13.35 0.37 -14.42
C LEU A 126 -12.47 -0.67 -15.12
N LYS A 127 -12.87 -1.93 -15.08
CA LYS A 127 -12.15 -3.03 -15.76
C LYS A 127 -11.99 -2.84 -17.27
N ALA A 128 -12.88 -2.09 -17.92
CA ALA A 128 -12.78 -1.83 -19.36
C ALA A 128 -11.67 -0.83 -19.72
N TYR A 129 -11.16 -0.10 -18.74
CA TYR A 129 -10.19 0.97 -18.95
C TYR A 129 -8.83 0.70 -18.30
N ILE A 130 -8.53 -0.58 -18.01
CA ILE A 130 -7.25 -0.99 -17.41
C ILE A 130 -6.11 -0.70 -18.39
N ASP A 131 -5.08 -0.06 -17.84
CA ASP A 131 -3.77 0.02 -18.48
C ASP A 131 -2.89 -1.13 -17.98
N PHE A 132 -2.66 -2.11 -18.84
CA PHE A 132 -1.86 -3.29 -18.48
C PHE A 132 -0.36 -2.99 -18.29
N ASP A 133 0.13 -1.86 -18.84
CA ASP A 133 1.55 -1.47 -18.77
C ASP A 133 1.89 -0.64 -17.54
N ALA A 134 0.89 -0.33 -16.72
CA ALA A 134 1.09 0.51 -15.55
C ALA A 134 0.37 -0.05 -14.30
N PHE A 135 1.15 -0.36 -13.29
CA PHE A 135 0.64 -0.88 -12.02
C PHE A 135 1.58 -0.52 -10.86
N LYS A 136 1.07 -0.66 -9.64
CA LYS A 136 1.82 -0.62 -8.40
C LYS A 136 1.81 -2.03 -7.79
N LEU A 137 2.90 -2.41 -7.09
CA LEU A 137 2.96 -3.64 -6.30
C LEU A 137 3.03 -3.28 -4.81
N PHE A 138 2.21 -3.95 -4.03
CA PHE A 138 2.15 -3.83 -2.59
C PHE A 138 2.36 -5.21 -1.95
N LEU A 139 2.87 -5.25 -0.74
CA LEU A 139 2.97 -6.49 0.02
C LEU A 139 1.60 -6.90 0.60
N VAL A 140 1.48 -8.16 0.97
CA VAL A 140 0.30 -8.67 1.69
C VAL A 140 0.12 -8.02 3.06
N ASP A 141 1.21 -7.59 3.70
CA ASP A 141 1.18 -7.08 5.08
C ASP A 141 2.13 -5.90 5.30
N ILE A 142 1.64 -4.87 6.01
CA ILE A 142 2.40 -3.66 6.32
C ILE A 142 3.55 -3.91 7.29
N GLY A 143 3.38 -4.81 8.26
CA GLY A 143 4.43 -5.18 9.21
C GLY A 143 5.60 -5.86 8.51
N LEU A 144 5.33 -6.71 7.51
CA LEU A 144 6.35 -7.30 6.66
C LEU A 144 7.05 -6.24 5.81
N LEU A 145 6.30 -5.27 5.26
CA LEU A 145 6.89 -4.16 4.51
C LEU A 145 7.90 -3.38 5.36
N ILE A 146 7.54 -3.04 6.60
CA ILE A 146 8.44 -2.36 7.54
C ILE A 146 9.63 -3.25 7.91
N ALA A 147 9.41 -4.56 8.11
CA ALA A 147 10.48 -5.49 8.43
C ALA A 147 11.53 -5.59 7.32
N MET A 148 11.11 -5.49 6.05
CA MET A 148 12.01 -5.47 4.89
C MET A 148 12.84 -4.19 4.78
N THR A 149 12.46 -3.10 5.43
CA THR A 149 13.20 -1.84 5.44
C THR A 149 14.15 -1.69 6.63
N ASP A 150 14.17 -2.66 7.54
CA ASP A 150 14.94 -2.63 8.80
C ASP A 150 14.68 -1.40 9.71
N LEU A 151 13.56 -0.69 9.51
CA LEU A 151 13.20 0.45 10.34
C LEU A 151 12.96 0.03 11.80
N ASP A 152 13.54 0.80 12.72
CA ASP A 152 13.37 0.58 14.16
C ASP A 152 11.94 0.88 14.62
N ALA A 153 11.47 0.16 15.65
CA ALA A 153 10.15 0.35 16.22
C ALA A 153 9.90 1.80 16.70
N LYS A 154 10.90 2.43 17.31
CA LYS A 154 10.82 3.79 17.82
C LYS A 154 10.50 4.81 16.72
N VAL A 155 11.07 4.62 15.54
CA VAL A 155 10.85 5.52 14.39
C VAL A 155 9.37 5.53 13.99
N ILE A 156 8.73 4.37 13.99
CA ILE A 156 7.32 4.22 13.60
C ILE A 156 6.39 4.69 14.72
N ILE A 157 6.63 4.25 15.95
CA ILE A 157 5.74 4.45 17.10
C ILE A 157 5.78 5.92 17.56
N GLU A 158 6.97 6.51 17.66
CA GLU A 158 7.13 7.91 18.06
C GLU A 158 6.77 8.89 16.94
N GLY A 159 6.66 8.42 15.69
CA GLY A 159 6.27 9.26 14.55
C GLY A 159 7.31 10.32 14.20
N ASN A 160 8.59 9.97 14.27
CA ASN A 160 9.71 10.88 14.07
C ASN A 160 9.67 11.53 12.66
N LYS A 161 10.02 12.84 12.59
CA LYS A 161 10.00 13.63 11.34
C LYS A 161 11.00 13.15 10.27
N ILE A 162 12.02 12.38 10.66
CA ILE A 162 13.03 11.80 9.75
C ILE A 162 12.41 10.78 8.76
N PHE A 163 11.18 10.33 9.03
CA PHE A 163 10.51 9.24 8.33
C PHE A 163 9.49 9.72 7.26
N THR A 164 9.55 10.96 6.79
CA THR A 164 8.48 11.59 6.00
C THR A 164 8.23 10.93 4.64
N GLU A 165 9.26 10.53 3.90
CA GLU A 165 9.09 9.99 2.54
C GLU A 165 8.43 8.61 2.51
N PHE A 166 8.87 7.68 3.35
CA PHE A 166 8.31 6.33 3.38
C PHE A 166 6.94 6.25 4.09
N LYS A 167 6.59 7.26 4.88
CA LYS A 167 5.32 7.34 5.60
C LYS A 167 4.10 7.32 4.66
N GLY A 168 4.20 7.98 3.51
CA GLY A 168 3.19 7.92 2.46
C GLY A 168 2.99 6.50 1.92
N ALA A 169 4.09 5.78 1.68
CA ALA A 169 4.05 4.39 1.22
C ALA A 169 3.34 3.47 2.23
N LEU A 170 3.66 3.61 3.52
CA LEU A 170 3.02 2.82 4.58
C LEU A 170 1.53 3.12 4.71
N THR A 171 1.14 4.39 4.60
CA THR A 171 -0.27 4.76 4.70
C THR A 171 -1.06 4.22 3.50
N GLU A 172 -0.52 4.27 2.28
CA GLU A 172 -1.16 3.65 1.12
C GLU A 172 -1.22 2.12 1.25
N GLN A 173 -0.14 1.48 1.73
CA GLN A 173 -0.14 0.04 2.03
C GLN A 173 -1.25 -0.33 3.01
N TYR A 174 -1.41 0.45 4.09
CA TYR A 174 -2.46 0.25 5.09
C TYR A 174 -3.86 0.40 4.48
N ILE A 175 -4.11 1.49 3.75
CA ILE A 175 -5.42 1.74 3.12
C ILE A 175 -5.76 0.63 2.12
N LEU A 176 -4.78 0.16 1.33
CA LEU A 176 -4.99 -0.97 0.43
C LEU A 176 -5.42 -2.23 1.20
N GLN A 177 -4.74 -2.55 2.31
CA GLN A 177 -5.11 -3.70 3.13
C GLN A 177 -6.54 -3.58 3.67
N GLN A 178 -6.96 -2.39 4.13
CA GLN A 178 -8.33 -2.17 4.60
C GLN A 178 -9.35 -2.32 3.47
N LEU A 179 -9.05 -1.81 2.27
CA LEU A 179 -9.93 -1.97 1.10
C LEU A 179 -10.11 -3.44 0.72
N ILE A 180 -9.06 -4.24 0.83
CA ILE A 180 -9.11 -5.68 0.50
C ILE A 180 -9.78 -6.47 1.63
N SER A 181 -9.39 -6.26 2.89
CA SER A 181 -9.85 -7.08 4.01
C SER A 181 -11.26 -6.74 4.47
N ASP A 182 -11.59 -5.45 4.58
CA ASP A 182 -12.84 -5.01 5.18
C ASP A 182 -13.93 -4.73 4.13
N VAL A 183 -13.53 -4.15 2.99
CA VAL A 183 -14.47 -3.81 1.91
C VAL A 183 -14.55 -4.93 0.85
N GLY A 184 -13.55 -5.80 0.78
CA GLY A 184 -13.51 -6.93 -0.16
C GLY A 184 -13.27 -6.52 -1.61
N VAL A 185 -12.60 -5.38 -1.85
CA VAL A 185 -12.32 -4.87 -3.20
C VAL A 185 -10.82 -4.70 -3.43
N ILE A 186 -10.36 -5.05 -4.63
CA ILE A 186 -9.05 -4.65 -5.13
C ILE A 186 -9.25 -3.34 -5.90
N PRO A 187 -8.67 -2.23 -5.43
CA PRO A 187 -8.83 -0.94 -6.09
C PRO A 187 -7.93 -0.84 -7.34
N TYR A 188 -8.19 0.19 -8.11
CA TYR A 188 -7.30 0.69 -9.16
C TYR A 188 -6.65 2.00 -8.72
N TYR A 189 -5.76 2.57 -9.52
CA TYR A 189 -5.32 3.95 -9.35
C TYR A 189 -5.45 4.74 -10.66
N TYR A 190 -5.42 6.05 -10.57
CA TYR A 190 -5.47 6.91 -11.75
C TYR A 190 -4.30 7.87 -11.75
N SER A 191 -3.66 8.05 -12.89
CA SER A 191 -2.70 9.13 -13.11
C SER A 191 -2.86 9.72 -14.50
N THR A 192 -2.67 11.04 -14.61
CA THR A 192 -2.57 11.71 -15.90
C THR A 192 -1.29 11.29 -16.64
N GLN A 193 -1.26 11.41 -17.97
CA GLN A 193 -0.09 11.05 -18.77
C GLN A 193 1.20 11.76 -18.33
N ASN A 194 1.08 12.98 -17.79
CA ASN A 194 2.21 13.79 -17.33
C ASN A 194 2.51 13.61 -15.83
N SER A 195 1.91 12.65 -15.16
CA SER A 195 2.05 12.36 -13.71
C SER A 195 1.79 13.56 -12.78
N LYS A 196 1.21 14.66 -13.28
CA LYS A 196 0.91 15.86 -12.49
C LYS A 196 -0.37 15.77 -11.64
N GLY A 197 -1.15 14.72 -11.80
CA GLY A 197 -2.36 14.43 -11.03
C GLY A 197 -2.50 12.92 -10.87
N GLU A 198 -2.31 12.44 -9.67
CA GLU A 198 -2.52 11.04 -9.30
C GLU A 198 -3.61 10.96 -8.24
N ILE A 199 -4.46 9.94 -8.35
CA ILE A 199 -5.40 9.50 -7.32
C ILE A 199 -4.92 8.14 -6.85
N ASP A 200 -4.66 8.03 -5.56
CA ASP A 200 -4.01 6.87 -4.97
C ASP A 200 -4.82 5.59 -5.19
N PHE A 201 -6.15 5.66 -5.00
CA PHE A 201 -7.03 4.54 -5.29
C PHE A 201 -8.33 4.99 -5.97
N LEU A 202 -8.84 4.14 -6.86
CA LEU A 202 -10.18 4.22 -7.42
C LEU A 202 -10.94 2.93 -7.10
N VAL A 203 -12.12 3.06 -6.55
CA VAL A 203 -13.02 1.95 -6.28
C VAL A 203 -14.25 2.08 -7.16
N GLN A 204 -14.71 0.96 -7.72
CA GLN A 204 -15.96 0.91 -8.45
C GLN A 204 -17.13 0.82 -7.49
N GLY A 205 -17.90 1.89 -7.38
CA GLY A 205 -19.20 1.87 -6.71
C GLY A 205 -20.31 1.28 -7.59
N LYS A 206 -21.54 1.29 -7.10
CA LYS A 206 -22.71 0.78 -7.87
C LYS A 206 -23.01 1.61 -9.11
N THR A 207 -22.94 2.91 -9.00
CA THR A 207 -23.34 3.87 -10.05
C THR A 207 -22.28 4.93 -10.35
N SER A 208 -21.16 4.94 -9.61
CA SER A 208 -20.11 5.93 -9.78
C SER A 208 -18.74 5.36 -9.42
N VAL A 209 -17.69 6.02 -9.90
CA VAL A 209 -16.31 5.78 -9.47
C VAL A 209 -16.04 6.58 -8.20
N ILE A 210 -15.41 5.97 -7.22
CA ILE A 210 -15.05 6.57 -5.94
C ILE A 210 -13.55 6.81 -5.91
N PRO A 211 -13.07 8.07 -6.06
CA PRO A 211 -11.67 8.39 -5.88
C PRO A 211 -11.32 8.45 -4.38
N ILE A 212 -10.16 7.91 -4.03
CA ILE A 212 -9.60 7.91 -2.68
C ILE A 212 -8.21 8.51 -2.73
N GLU A 213 -8.02 9.61 -2.03
CA GLU A 213 -6.72 10.27 -1.83
C GLU A 213 -6.21 9.94 -0.43
N VAL A 214 -4.97 9.48 -0.33
CA VAL A 214 -4.35 9.05 0.92
C VAL A 214 -3.38 10.11 1.42
N LYS A 215 -3.57 10.59 2.65
CA LYS A 215 -2.67 11.53 3.31
C LYS A 215 -2.13 10.91 4.60
N ALA A 216 -0.82 10.88 4.73
CA ALA A 216 -0.13 10.30 5.89
C ALA A 216 -0.18 11.19 7.15
N GLU A 217 -0.58 12.45 7.01
CA GLU A 217 -0.62 13.44 8.09
C GLU A 217 -1.92 14.27 8.06
N GLU A 218 -1.95 15.34 8.85
CA GLU A 218 -3.08 16.28 8.89
C GLU A 218 -3.13 17.23 7.69
N ASN A 219 -2.22 17.10 6.73
CA ASN A 219 -2.20 17.96 5.55
C ASN A 219 -3.44 17.70 4.68
N LEU A 220 -4.29 18.71 4.60
CA LEU A 220 -5.57 18.65 3.88
C LEU A 220 -5.50 19.12 2.43
N LYS A 221 -4.31 19.49 1.94
CA LYS A 221 -4.14 19.89 0.54
C LYS A 221 -4.28 18.65 -0.35
N ALA A 222 -5.36 18.62 -1.14
CA ALA A 222 -5.68 17.52 -2.05
C ALA A 222 -5.93 18.08 -3.47
N LYS A 223 -4.90 18.72 -4.04
CA LYS A 223 -5.02 19.36 -5.36
C LYS A 223 -5.41 18.37 -6.45
N SER A 224 -4.83 17.15 -6.44
CA SER A 224 -5.15 16.12 -7.41
C SER A 224 -6.59 15.66 -7.28
N LEU A 225 -7.08 15.43 -6.05
CA LEU A 225 -8.46 15.02 -5.82
C LEU A 225 -9.44 16.10 -6.23
N LYS A 226 -9.17 17.36 -5.91
CA LYS A 226 -10.01 18.49 -6.35
C LYS A 226 -10.09 18.57 -7.86
N ALA A 227 -8.96 18.55 -8.56
CA ALA A 227 -8.92 18.58 -10.03
C ALA A 227 -9.62 17.38 -10.66
N PHE A 228 -9.53 16.20 -10.03
CA PHE A 228 -10.27 15.02 -10.45
C PHE A 228 -11.78 15.20 -10.29
N CYS A 229 -12.24 15.73 -9.14
CA CYS A 229 -13.66 15.98 -8.87
C CYS A 229 -14.24 17.03 -9.82
N GLU A 230 -13.51 18.11 -10.08
CA GLU A 230 -13.92 19.13 -11.06
C GLU A 230 -14.10 18.56 -12.47
N LYS A 231 -13.22 17.65 -12.87
CA LYS A 231 -13.22 17.06 -14.22
C LYS A 231 -14.23 15.93 -14.40
N TYR A 232 -14.35 15.04 -13.43
CA TYR A 232 -15.11 13.79 -13.57
C TYR A 232 -16.39 13.75 -12.76
N GLN A 233 -16.63 14.72 -11.89
CA GLN A 233 -17.83 14.92 -11.09
C GLN A 233 -18.35 13.65 -10.41
N PRO A 234 -17.51 12.93 -9.62
CA PRO A 234 -17.96 11.76 -8.88
C PRO A 234 -19.02 12.17 -7.85
N SER A 235 -19.96 11.27 -7.53
CA SER A 235 -21.00 11.52 -6.53
C SER A 235 -20.44 11.85 -5.15
N TYR A 236 -19.29 11.28 -4.81
CA TYR A 236 -18.50 11.59 -3.62
C TYR A 236 -17.04 11.16 -3.82
N ALA A 237 -16.17 11.72 -3.01
CA ALA A 237 -14.75 11.43 -2.99
C ALA A 237 -14.30 11.23 -1.54
N VAL A 238 -13.27 10.42 -1.34
CA VAL A 238 -12.74 10.12 -0.01
C VAL A 238 -11.32 10.68 0.09
N ARG A 239 -11.02 11.32 1.21
CA ARG A 239 -9.66 11.67 1.59
C ARG A 239 -9.38 11.12 2.98
N THR A 240 -8.43 10.20 3.08
CA THR A 240 -7.97 9.72 4.38
C THR A 240 -6.87 10.63 4.92
N SER A 241 -6.86 10.88 6.22
CA SER A 241 -5.82 11.67 6.90
C SER A 241 -5.84 11.40 8.41
N MET A 242 -4.87 11.96 9.14
CA MET A 242 -4.85 11.96 10.60
C MET A 242 -5.72 13.07 11.21
N SER A 243 -6.43 13.84 10.39
CA SER A 243 -7.39 14.87 10.85
C SER A 243 -8.66 14.24 11.39
N ASP A 244 -9.44 15.04 12.13
CA ASP A 244 -10.79 14.67 12.50
C ASP A 244 -11.68 14.50 11.26
N TYR A 245 -12.71 13.66 11.38
CA TYR A 245 -13.69 13.45 10.33
C TYR A 245 -14.40 14.77 9.98
N ARG A 246 -14.56 15.01 8.69
CA ARG A 246 -15.36 16.12 8.16
C ARG A 246 -15.92 15.80 6.79
N GLU A 247 -17.04 16.40 6.48
CA GLU A 247 -17.61 16.48 5.13
C GLU A 247 -17.36 17.86 4.57
N GLN A 248 -17.12 17.95 3.26
CA GLN A 248 -16.87 19.19 2.53
C GLN A 248 -17.50 19.10 1.16
N ASP A 249 -18.20 20.17 0.78
CA ASP A 249 -18.60 20.39 -0.61
C ASP A 249 -17.49 21.14 -1.34
N TRP A 250 -17.25 20.76 -2.59
CA TRP A 250 -16.20 21.36 -3.44
C TRP A 250 -16.79 21.82 -4.77
#